data_772cdee8d6a4e6d92530ccc5b0b801fc
#
_entry.id   772cdee8d6a4e6d92530ccc5b0b801fc
#
_cell.length_a   1.000
_cell.length_b   1.000
_cell.length_c   1.000
_cell.angle_alpha   90.00
_cell.angle_beta   90.00
_cell.angle_gamma   90.00
#
_symmetry.space_group_name_H-M   'P 1'
#
loop_
_entity.id
_entity.type
_entity.pdbx_description
1 polymer ?
#
loop_
_entity_poly.entity_id
_entity_poly.type
_entity_poly.pdbx_seq_one_letter_code
_entity_poly.pdbx_strand_id
1 'polypeptide(L)' 'MIKLTLLNGKMFMVGVNHLQAVITGATGDGAMIVLGGSLTYDVRESPQTISDMIDEYNARIA' A
#
# COMPACT_ATOMS: atom_id res chain seq x y z
N MET A 1 -7.78 1.38 7.88
CA MET A 1 -6.59 0.55 7.70
C MET A 1 -6.76 -0.35 6.50
N ILE A 2 -5.74 -0.48 5.67
CA ILE A 2 -5.80 -1.34 4.50
C ILE A 2 -4.86 -2.53 4.68
N LYS A 3 -5.19 -3.63 4.01
CA LYS A 3 -4.41 -4.86 4.07
C LYS A 3 -3.61 -5.01 2.78
N LEU A 4 -2.32 -5.21 2.91
CA LEU A 4 -1.43 -5.43 1.78
C LEU A 4 -0.68 -6.74 2.00
N THR A 5 -0.17 -7.31 0.92
CA THR A 5 0.59 -8.56 0.97
C THR A 5 2.04 -8.26 0.62
N LEU A 6 2.94 -8.57 1.54
CA LEU A 6 4.36 -8.44 1.28
C LEU A 6 4.81 -9.46 0.23
N LEU A 7 5.95 -9.23 -0.38
CA LEU A 7 6.47 -10.15 -1.40
C LEU A 7 6.72 -11.55 -0.85
N ASN A 8 6.98 -11.66 0.46
CA ASN A 8 7.18 -12.97 1.09
C ASN A 8 5.87 -13.69 1.44
N GLY A 9 4.72 -13.10 1.10
CA GLY A 9 3.42 -13.69 1.34
C GLY A 9 2.78 -13.31 2.67
N LYS A 10 3.48 -12.59 3.52
CA LYS A 10 2.92 -12.19 4.81
C LYS A 10 1.96 -11.02 4.66
N MET A 11 0.89 -11.05 5.46
CA MET A 11 -0.06 -9.96 5.49
C MET A 11 0.55 -8.73 6.17
N PHE A 12 0.29 -7.57 5.60
CA PHE A 12 0.76 -6.31 6.13
C PHE A 12 -0.41 -5.34 6.20
N MET A 13 -0.69 -4.84 7.39
CA MET A 13 -1.78 -3.88 7.61
C MET A 13 -1.18 -2.50 7.88
N VAL A 14 -1.68 -1.50 7.19
CA VAL A 14 -1.15 -0.14 7.34
C VAL A 14 -2.29 0.85 7.43
N GLY A 15 -2.11 1.85 8.31
CA GLY A 15 -3.05 2.95 8.41
C GLY A 15 -2.91 3.88 7.22
N VAL A 16 -4.04 4.28 6.61
CA VAL A 16 -4.02 5.14 5.43
C VAL A 16 -3.27 6.44 5.71
N ASN A 17 -3.40 6.95 6.93
CA ASN A 17 -2.74 8.20 7.30
C ASN A 17 -1.22 8.10 7.39
N HIS A 18 -0.69 6.90 7.44
CA HIS A 18 0.76 6.67 7.51
C HIS A 18 1.40 6.50 6.15
N LEU A 19 0.61 6.34 5.09
CA LEU A 19 1.13 6.20 3.74
C LEU A 19 1.53 7.57 3.20
N GLN A 20 2.79 7.73 2.83
CA GLN A 20 3.28 8.95 2.22
C GLN A 20 3.27 8.86 0.70
N ALA A 21 3.61 7.70 0.17
CA ALA A 21 3.70 7.53 -1.28
C ALA A 21 3.51 6.06 -1.65
N VAL A 22 3.03 5.84 -2.86
CA VAL A 22 2.94 4.52 -3.48
C VAL A 22 3.61 4.63 -4.84
N ILE A 23 4.61 3.79 -5.06
CA ILE A 23 5.43 3.85 -6.27
C ILE A 23 5.35 2.50 -6.97
N THR A 24 5.36 2.52 -8.30
CA THR A 24 5.42 1.27 -9.07
C THR A 24 6.68 0.50 -8.68
N GLY A 25 6.52 -0.77 -8.35
CA GLY A 25 7.64 -1.60 -7.95
C GLY A 25 8.64 -1.82 -9.07
N ALA A 26 9.88 -2.15 -8.70
CA ALA A 26 10.95 -2.36 -9.66
C ALA A 26 10.64 -3.49 -10.65
N THR A 27 9.86 -4.49 -10.23
CA THR A 27 9.50 -5.62 -11.07
C THR A 27 8.29 -5.33 -11.96
N GLY A 28 7.58 -4.23 -11.71
CA GLY A 28 6.38 -3.89 -12.45
C GLY A 28 5.11 -4.59 -12.00
N ASP A 29 5.22 -5.64 -11.19
CA ASP A 29 4.08 -6.45 -10.77
C ASP A 29 3.49 -6.06 -9.43
N GLY A 30 4.16 -5.19 -8.71
CA GLY A 30 3.70 -4.77 -7.39
C GLY A 30 3.97 -3.30 -7.18
N ALA A 31 4.00 -2.90 -5.93
CA ALA A 31 4.24 -1.52 -5.58
C ALA A 31 5.21 -1.44 -4.40
N MET A 32 5.88 -0.31 -4.30
CA MET A 32 6.65 0.04 -3.13
C MET A 32 5.89 1.12 -2.39
N ILE A 33 5.64 0.90 -1.11
CA ILE A 33 4.97 1.89 -0.29
C ILE A 33 5.98 2.57 0.61
N VAL A 34 5.81 3.87 0.80
CA VAL A 34 6.66 4.67 1.66
C VAL A 34 5.83 5.14 2.84
N LEU A 35 6.28 4.81 4.03
CA LEU A 35 5.63 5.22 5.26
C LEU A 35 6.41 6.37 5.91
N GLY A 36 5.82 6.99 6.91
CA GLY A 36 6.50 8.02 7.66
C GLY A 36 7.80 7.50 8.25
N GLY A 37 8.82 8.36 8.35
CA GLY A 37 10.12 7.95 8.87
C GLY A 37 11.00 7.22 7.87
N SER A 38 10.70 7.33 6.58
CA SER A 38 11.50 6.74 5.49
C SER A 38 11.45 5.21 5.47
N LEU A 39 10.44 4.61 6.08
CA LEU A 39 10.23 3.16 5.99
C LEU A 39 9.61 2.82 4.65
N THR A 40 10.18 1.82 3.97
CA THR A 40 9.66 1.36 2.69
C THR A 40 9.39 -0.14 2.72
N TYR A 41 8.37 -0.57 2.00
CA TYR A 41 8.00 -1.98 1.91
C TYR A 41 7.57 -2.29 0.49
N ASP A 42 7.96 -3.47 0.00
CA ASP A 42 7.50 -3.97 -1.29
C ASP A 42 6.29 -4.85 -1.07
N VAL A 43 5.22 -4.59 -1.81
CA VAL A 43 3.98 -5.36 -1.70
C VAL A 43 3.60 -5.91 -3.07
N ARG A 44 2.75 -6.93 -3.06
CA ARG A 44 2.30 -7.58 -4.30
C ARG A 44 1.20 -6.80 -5.00
N GLU A 45 0.44 -6.01 -4.25
CA GLU A 45 -0.64 -5.21 -4.82
C GLU A 45 -0.06 -4.14 -5.75
N SER A 46 -0.73 -3.91 -6.88
CA SER A 46 -0.32 -2.84 -7.79
C SER A 46 -0.69 -1.47 -7.21
N PRO A 47 -0.05 -0.39 -7.69
CA PRO A 47 -0.43 0.95 -7.25
C PRO A 47 -1.92 1.26 -7.47
N GLN A 48 -2.49 0.77 -8.57
CA GLN A 48 -3.91 0.98 -8.85
C GLN A 48 -4.78 0.27 -7.82
N THR A 49 -4.43 -0.95 -7.46
CA THR A 49 -5.17 -1.70 -6.45
C THR A 49 -5.13 -1.00 -5.10
N ILE A 50 -3.97 -0.48 -4.73
CA ILE A 50 -3.81 0.26 -3.47
C ILE A 50 -4.63 1.54 -3.50
N SER A 51 -4.62 2.25 -4.62
CA SER A 51 -5.41 3.46 -4.80
C SER A 51 -6.90 3.16 -4.61
N ASP A 52 -7.38 2.07 -5.20
CA ASP A 52 -8.78 1.66 -5.09
C ASP A 52 -9.14 1.33 -3.63
N MET A 53 -8.23 0.68 -2.91
CA MET A 53 -8.45 0.37 -1.49
C MET A 53 -8.57 1.64 -0.65
N ILE A 54 -7.73 2.62 -0.93
CA ILE A 54 -7.74 3.90 -0.22
C ILE A 54 -9.04 4.64 -0.51
N ASP A 55 -9.46 4.68 -1.76
CA ASP A 55 -10.71 5.34 -2.14
C ASP A 55 -11.90 4.69 -1.46
N GLU A 56 -11.93 3.36 -1.41
CA GLU A 56 -12.99 2.63 -0.73
C GLU A 56 -12.99 2.92 0.77
N TYR A 57 -11.82 2.96 1.38
CA TYR A 57 -11.69 3.27 2.80
C TYR A 57 -12.23 4.67 3.09
N ASN A 58 -11.85 5.65 2.28
CA ASN A 58 -12.31 7.03 2.47
C ASN A 58 -13.81 7.17 2.26
N ALA A 59 -14.37 6.41 1.35
CA ALA A 59 -15.81 6.42 1.11
C ALA A 59 -16.60 5.90 2.32
N ARG A 60 -16.03 4.95 3.06
CA ARG A 60 -16.71 4.39 4.23
C ARG A 60 -16.77 5.34 5.41
N ILE A 61 -15.76 6.19 5.55
CA ILE A 61 -15.69 7.12 6.69
C ILE A 61 -16.18 8.52 6.35
N ALA A 62 -16.49 8.76 5.10
CA ALA A 62 -16.95 10.08 4.63
C ALA A 62 -18.43 10.33 4.96
#